data_a644dc059ea43494196e50b504a01841
#
_entry.id   a644dc059ea43494196e50b504a01841
#
_cell.length_a   1.000
_cell.length_b   1.000
_cell.length_c   1.000
_cell.angle_alpha   90.00
_cell.angle_beta   90.00
_cell.angle_gamma   90.00
#
_symmetry.space_group_name_H-M   'P 1'
#
loop_
_entity.id
_entity.type
_entity.pdbx_description
1 polymer ?
#
loop_
_entity_poly.entity_id
_entity_poly.type
_entity_poly.pdbx_seq_one_letter_code
_entity_poly.pdbx_strand_id
1 'polypeptide(L)'
;MWGRRLTGLAWILVPLGLLIVAVLGARLVFTADTSDVSATPPSAVPTPGSRSTTAAAAPTPAPDEESAPPKRSAAPSTAKPTSTAPPARAVYLGDSLATENQDVLADLLDESGSAQLRKAPHSGTTLCDYLEGEQESLFIPDDRKAAALVRSERPEVVVLQFWGNSWGYTPCMKGIVHDADPDRYYDRYAADARALTEQITKAAQDAGIPRPKLVWVLQGPDAVAPDRVRRVNDIYRAQAKAAGDLTSDAGARVSRPGARYTYVQNLPCNAYERANPTYCSGGTTAQLHRADDPLHFCLAPTKKGAPPCTVRSPGILRYTQAIAATVDDYLRQSGR
;
A
#
# COMPACT_ATOMS: atom_id res chain seq x y z
N MET A 1 16.93 74.94 -4.40
CA MET A 1 18.26 74.58 -3.83
C MET A 1 18.29 73.08 -3.73
N TRP A 2 18.75 72.45 -4.70
CA TRP A 2 20.05 71.89 -5.05
C TRP A 2 20.54 70.85 -4.01
N GLY A 3 20.69 69.58 -4.47
CA GLY A 3 21.49 68.56 -3.87
C GLY A 3 21.27 67.15 -4.48
N ARG A 4 21.71 66.96 -5.74
CA ARG A 4 21.97 65.63 -6.33
C ARG A 4 23.16 64.99 -5.60
N ARG A 5 23.08 63.66 -5.31
CA ARG A 5 24.27 62.78 -5.38
C ARG A 5 23.89 61.41 -5.87
N LEU A 6 24.38 61.06 -7.06
CA LEU A 6 24.60 59.72 -7.63
C LEU A 6 25.84 59.11 -7.02
N THR A 7 25.83 57.81 -6.74
CA THR A 7 26.99 56.86 -6.70
C THR A 7 26.38 55.49 -6.26
N GLY A 8 26.63 54.34 -6.80
CA GLY A 8 27.46 53.88 -7.88
C GLY A 8 27.19 52.39 -7.97
N LEU A 9 26.93 51.89 -9.19
CA LEU A 9 26.84 50.46 -9.49
C LEU A 9 28.22 49.83 -9.28
N ALA A 10 28.30 48.80 -8.41
CA ALA A 10 29.40 47.87 -8.41
C ALA A 10 28.94 46.51 -8.98
N TRP A 11 29.37 46.27 -10.19
CA TRP A 11 29.25 44.94 -10.83
C TRP A 11 30.32 44.01 -10.24
N ILE A 12 29.92 42.97 -9.53
CA ILE A 12 30.83 41.89 -9.17
C ILE A 12 30.60 40.76 -10.18
N LEU A 13 31.52 40.65 -11.12
CA LEU A 13 31.67 39.49 -12.00
C LEU A 13 32.27 38.33 -11.19
N VAL A 14 31.53 37.28 -11.02
CA VAL A 14 32.04 36.01 -10.49
C VAL A 14 32.41 35.13 -11.71
N PRO A 15 33.67 34.68 -11.82
CA PRO A 15 34.08 33.82 -12.92
C PRO A 15 33.52 32.40 -12.73
N LEU A 16 32.91 31.93 -13.80
CA LEU A 16 32.41 30.55 -13.96
C LEU A 16 33.63 29.60 -14.06
N GLY A 17 33.98 28.94 -12.97
CA GLY A 17 34.99 27.88 -12.95
C GLY A 17 34.43 26.58 -13.45
N LEU A 18 34.76 26.20 -14.68
CA LEU A 18 34.48 24.88 -15.25
C LEU A 18 35.38 23.84 -14.53
N LEU A 19 34.80 23.02 -13.67
CA LEU A 19 35.46 21.86 -13.09
C LEU A 19 35.11 20.64 -13.96
N ILE A 20 36.02 20.30 -14.89
CA ILE A 20 35.97 19.03 -15.64
C ILE A 20 36.55 17.96 -14.72
N VAL A 21 35.70 17.09 -14.18
CA VAL A 21 36.14 15.87 -13.48
C VAL A 21 36.26 14.79 -14.53
N ALA A 22 37.50 14.46 -14.89
CA ALA A 22 37.82 13.28 -15.70
C ALA A 22 37.65 12.03 -14.82
N VAL A 23 36.63 11.24 -15.07
CA VAL A 23 36.44 9.92 -14.46
C VAL A 23 37.29 8.94 -15.27
N LEU A 24 38.47 8.60 -14.74
CA LEU A 24 39.25 7.47 -15.20
C LEU A 24 38.56 6.18 -14.80
N GLY A 25 37.99 5.48 -15.78
CA GLY A 25 37.41 4.17 -15.60
C GLY A 25 38.50 3.12 -15.36
N ALA A 26 38.62 2.63 -14.15
CA ALA A 26 39.35 1.40 -13.85
C ALA A 26 38.40 0.21 -14.15
N ARG A 27 38.65 -0.46 -15.27
CA ARG A 27 38.07 -1.78 -15.52
C ARG A 27 38.83 -2.80 -14.67
N LEU A 28 38.21 -3.25 -13.58
CA LEU A 28 38.62 -4.47 -12.90
C LEU A 28 38.10 -5.67 -13.69
N VAL A 29 39.00 -6.35 -14.36
CA VAL A 29 38.76 -7.64 -14.99
C VAL A 29 38.79 -8.68 -13.88
N PHE A 30 37.62 -9.17 -13.48
CA PHE A 30 37.52 -10.37 -12.66
C PHE A 30 37.65 -11.58 -13.59
N THR A 31 38.78 -12.28 -13.53
CA THR A 31 38.92 -13.62 -14.08
C THR A 31 38.15 -14.57 -13.17
N ALA A 32 37.06 -15.13 -13.65
CA ALA A 32 36.35 -16.21 -12.98
C ALA A 32 37.21 -17.48 -13.08
N ASP A 33 37.69 -17.95 -11.95
CA ASP A 33 38.32 -19.27 -11.81
C ASP A 33 37.19 -20.30 -11.75
N THR A 34 37.04 -21.06 -12.83
CA THR A 34 36.08 -22.16 -12.91
C THR A 34 36.71 -23.39 -12.30
N SER A 35 36.50 -23.58 -11.00
CA SER A 35 36.78 -24.85 -10.36
C SER A 35 35.60 -25.79 -10.59
N ASP A 36 35.82 -26.77 -11.46
CA ASP A 36 34.94 -27.91 -11.70
C ASP A 36 34.72 -28.70 -10.39
N VAL A 37 33.54 -28.57 -9.82
CA VAL A 37 33.06 -29.48 -8.77
C VAL A 37 32.11 -30.47 -9.44
N SER A 38 32.66 -31.66 -9.77
CA SER A 38 31.88 -32.84 -10.14
C SER A 38 30.93 -33.23 -9.04
N ALA A 39 29.65 -32.95 -9.19
CA ALA A 39 28.59 -33.42 -8.32
C ALA A 39 28.15 -34.84 -8.76
N THR A 40 28.44 -35.84 -7.96
CA THR A 40 27.92 -37.20 -8.06
C THR A 40 26.42 -37.19 -7.81
N PRO A 41 25.58 -37.85 -8.64
CA PRO A 41 24.13 -37.88 -8.38
C PRO A 41 23.82 -38.82 -7.19
N PRO A 42 22.85 -38.47 -6.34
CA PRO A 42 22.42 -39.32 -5.24
C PRO A 42 21.63 -40.53 -5.77
N SER A 43 21.94 -41.69 -5.19
CA SER A 43 21.32 -42.99 -5.42
C SER A 43 19.80 -42.97 -5.22
N ALA A 44 19.12 -43.67 -6.11
CA ALA A 44 17.70 -43.91 -6.09
C ALA A 44 17.22 -44.63 -4.80
N VAL A 45 16.19 -44.08 -4.17
CA VAL A 45 15.45 -44.73 -3.06
C VAL A 45 14.42 -45.69 -3.65
N PRO A 46 14.28 -46.93 -3.17
CA PRO A 46 13.32 -47.87 -3.72
C PRO A 46 11.88 -47.53 -3.30
N THR A 47 10.97 -47.56 -4.28
CA THR A 47 9.52 -47.42 -4.13
C THR A 47 8.92 -48.60 -3.38
N PRO A 48 8.05 -48.41 -2.36
CA PRO A 48 7.28 -49.51 -1.79
C PRO A 48 6.10 -49.87 -2.70
N GLY A 49 5.92 -51.17 -2.87
CA GLY A 49 4.97 -51.80 -3.76
C GLY A 49 3.51 -51.48 -3.49
N SER A 50 2.77 -51.33 -4.58
CA SER A 50 1.31 -51.28 -4.63
C SER A 50 0.67 -52.55 -4.13
N ARG A 51 -0.14 -52.46 -3.07
CA ARG A 51 -1.13 -53.48 -2.71
C ARG A 51 -2.42 -53.20 -3.43
N SER A 52 -2.76 -54.08 -4.38
CA SER A 52 -4.12 -54.16 -4.94
C SER A 52 -5.09 -54.62 -3.87
N THR A 53 -6.04 -53.77 -3.52
CA THR A 53 -7.25 -54.18 -2.79
C THR A 53 -8.41 -54.26 -3.76
N THR A 54 -8.93 -55.48 -3.93
CA THR A 54 -10.14 -55.81 -4.69
C THR A 54 -11.32 -55.17 -3.99
N ALA A 55 -11.99 -54.21 -4.67
CA ALA A 55 -13.24 -53.66 -4.19
C ALA A 55 -14.41 -54.51 -4.61
N ALA A 56 -15.20 -54.94 -3.64
CA ALA A 56 -16.46 -55.64 -3.80
C ALA A 56 -17.53 -54.70 -4.39
N ALA A 57 -18.32 -55.21 -5.34
CA ALA A 57 -19.42 -54.54 -5.97
C ALA A 57 -20.53 -54.25 -4.98
N ALA A 58 -21.02 -53.01 -4.91
CA ALA A 58 -22.23 -52.60 -4.23
C ALA A 58 -23.46 -52.69 -5.17
N PRO A 59 -24.65 -52.97 -4.66
CA PRO A 59 -25.87 -53.21 -5.48
C PRO A 59 -26.42 -51.87 -5.99
N THR A 60 -26.98 -51.94 -7.21
CA THR A 60 -27.70 -50.88 -7.94
C THR A 60 -28.99 -50.51 -7.22
N PRO A 61 -29.29 -49.24 -6.93
CA PRO A 61 -30.60 -48.80 -6.50
C PRO A 61 -31.54 -48.62 -7.70
N ALA A 62 -32.82 -48.92 -7.49
CA ALA A 62 -33.93 -48.77 -8.44
C ALA A 62 -34.20 -47.29 -8.76
N PRO A 63 -34.89 -46.98 -9.90
CA PRO A 63 -35.19 -45.62 -10.31
C PRO A 63 -36.31 -45.02 -9.46
N ASP A 64 -36.00 -43.93 -8.74
CA ASP A 64 -37.00 -43.13 -8.03
C ASP A 64 -37.65 -42.10 -8.96
N GLU A 65 -38.94 -41.90 -8.71
CA GLU A 65 -39.91 -41.04 -9.42
C GLU A 65 -39.40 -39.60 -9.60
N GLU A 66 -39.60 -39.10 -10.80
CA GLU A 66 -39.44 -37.74 -11.27
C GLU A 66 -40.36 -36.77 -10.49
N SER A 67 -39.81 -36.14 -9.44
CA SER A 67 -40.47 -35.03 -8.76
C SER A 67 -40.18 -33.73 -9.49
N ALA A 68 -41.24 -33.06 -9.94
CA ALA A 68 -41.21 -31.76 -10.60
C ALA A 68 -40.42 -30.70 -9.80
N PRO A 69 -39.64 -29.81 -10.46
CA PRO A 69 -38.83 -28.81 -9.76
C PRO A 69 -39.70 -27.78 -9.05
N PRO A 70 -39.37 -27.39 -7.79
CA PRO A 70 -40.08 -26.32 -7.10
C PRO A 70 -39.89 -24.99 -7.82
N LYS A 71 -41.01 -24.28 -8.06
CA LYS A 71 -41.00 -22.89 -8.55
C LYS A 71 -40.05 -22.06 -7.71
N ARG A 72 -39.01 -21.55 -8.33
CA ARG A 72 -38.07 -20.60 -7.72
C ARG A 72 -38.86 -19.37 -7.28
N SER A 73 -39.10 -19.25 -5.98
CA SER A 73 -39.53 -17.99 -5.36
C SER A 73 -38.47 -16.92 -5.68
N ALA A 74 -38.92 -15.81 -6.25
CA ALA A 74 -38.04 -14.67 -6.49
C ALA A 74 -37.41 -14.25 -5.16
N ALA A 75 -36.10 -14.24 -5.10
CA ALA A 75 -35.38 -13.73 -3.96
C ALA A 75 -35.80 -12.26 -3.73
N PRO A 76 -36.04 -11.84 -2.49
CA PRO A 76 -36.31 -10.43 -2.21
C PRO A 76 -35.09 -9.60 -2.67
N SER A 77 -35.35 -8.63 -3.54
CA SER A 77 -34.38 -7.58 -3.89
C SER A 77 -33.99 -6.91 -2.59
N THR A 78 -32.76 -7.14 -2.13
CA THR A 78 -32.20 -6.41 -1.01
C THR A 78 -32.02 -4.96 -1.45
N ALA A 79 -33.01 -4.12 -1.16
CA ALA A 79 -32.91 -2.69 -1.28
C ALA A 79 -31.67 -2.25 -0.44
N LYS A 80 -30.71 -1.57 -1.08
CA LYS A 80 -29.57 -0.94 -0.42
C LYS A 80 -30.15 -0.07 0.70
N PRO A 81 -29.70 -0.22 1.97
CA PRO A 81 -30.18 0.65 3.04
C PRO A 81 -29.74 2.08 2.70
N THR A 82 -30.69 2.94 2.39
CA THR A 82 -30.44 4.36 2.15
C THR A 82 -30.25 5.00 3.50
N SER A 83 -28.99 5.10 3.97
CA SER A 83 -28.68 5.95 5.10
C SER A 83 -29.07 7.38 4.76
N THR A 84 -29.89 8.02 5.59
CA THR A 84 -30.28 9.42 5.44
C THR A 84 -29.21 10.37 5.98
N ALA A 85 -28.18 9.86 6.63
CA ALA A 85 -27.04 10.64 7.10
C ALA A 85 -26.09 10.99 5.94
N PRO A 86 -25.48 12.18 5.94
CA PRO A 86 -24.46 12.52 4.94
C PRO A 86 -23.28 11.53 5.04
N PRO A 87 -22.57 11.25 3.93
CA PRO A 87 -21.39 10.40 3.95
C PRO A 87 -20.36 10.89 4.98
N ALA A 88 -19.70 9.99 5.67
CA ALA A 88 -18.60 10.30 6.58
C ALA A 88 -17.45 10.97 5.80
N ARG A 89 -16.61 11.72 6.49
CA ARG A 89 -15.39 12.28 5.90
C ARG A 89 -14.20 11.40 6.25
N ALA A 90 -13.44 11.02 5.24
CA ALA A 90 -12.20 10.28 5.39
C ALA A 90 -11.01 11.05 4.78
N VAL A 91 -9.85 10.99 5.43
CA VAL A 91 -8.59 11.52 4.91
C VAL A 91 -7.68 10.33 4.60
N TYR A 92 -7.02 10.35 3.44
CA TYR A 92 -6.09 9.31 3.01
C TYR A 92 -4.69 9.89 2.88
N LEU A 93 -3.77 9.38 3.69
CA LEU A 93 -2.36 9.76 3.73
C LEU A 93 -1.49 8.58 3.33
N GLY A 94 -0.35 8.85 2.72
CA GLY A 94 0.57 7.80 2.34
C GLY A 94 1.59 8.20 1.30
N ASP A 95 2.33 7.22 0.84
CA ASP A 95 3.41 7.34 -0.14
C ASP A 95 2.96 7.02 -1.58
N SER A 96 3.88 6.51 -2.42
CA SER A 96 3.59 6.19 -3.83
C SER A 96 2.54 5.09 -3.99
N LEU A 97 2.50 4.11 -3.10
CA LEU A 97 1.48 3.06 -3.14
C LEU A 97 0.09 3.61 -2.82
N ALA A 98 0.01 4.57 -1.90
CA ALA A 98 -1.24 5.28 -1.64
C ALA A 98 -1.62 6.21 -2.79
N THR A 99 -0.63 6.85 -3.43
CA THR A 99 -0.86 7.71 -4.59
C THR A 99 -1.48 6.93 -5.76
N GLU A 100 -1.01 5.72 -6.05
CA GLU A 100 -1.61 4.91 -7.12
C GLU A 100 -3.01 4.37 -6.78
N ASN A 101 -3.30 4.17 -5.50
CA ASN A 101 -4.54 3.59 -5.00
C ASN A 101 -5.68 4.62 -4.80
N GLN A 102 -5.34 5.92 -4.69
CA GLN A 102 -6.24 6.94 -4.13
C GLN A 102 -7.55 7.12 -4.90
N ASP A 103 -7.52 7.03 -6.22
CA ASP A 103 -8.72 7.25 -7.04
C ASP A 103 -9.67 6.05 -6.94
N VAL A 104 -9.13 4.84 -6.99
CA VAL A 104 -9.94 3.62 -6.86
C VAL A 104 -10.52 3.49 -5.45
N LEU A 105 -9.79 3.88 -4.41
CA LEU A 105 -10.32 3.89 -3.05
C LEU A 105 -11.44 4.93 -2.90
N ALA A 106 -11.28 6.11 -3.48
CA ALA A 106 -12.32 7.15 -3.47
C ALA A 106 -13.60 6.66 -4.14
N ASP A 107 -13.47 6.06 -5.33
CA ASP A 107 -14.60 5.49 -6.07
C ASP A 107 -15.33 4.41 -5.26
N LEU A 108 -14.60 3.49 -4.61
CA LEU A 108 -15.21 2.42 -3.81
C LEU A 108 -15.99 2.94 -2.60
N LEU A 109 -15.47 3.95 -1.91
CA LEU A 109 -16.14 4.58 -0.77
C LEU A 109 -17.37 5.40 -1.21
N ASP A 110 -17.30 6.06 -2.37
CA ASP A 110 -18.43 6.77 -2.96
C ASP A 110 -19.51 5.79 -3.47
N GLU A 111 -19.12 4.73 -4.15
CA GLU A 111 -20.03 3.67 -4.61
C GLU A 111 -20.78 2.99 -3.44
N SER A 112 -20.13 2.82 -2.29
CA SER A 112 -20.80 2.32 -1.07
C SER A 112 -21.66 3.40 -0.40
N GLY A 113 -21.40 4.66 -0.66
CA GLY A 113 -22.04 5.81 -0.01
C GLY A 113 -21.58 6.00 1.44
N SER A 114 -20.49 5.38 1.86
CA SER A 114 -20.03 5.37 3.25
C SER A 114 -19.23 6.61 3.62
N ALA A 115 -18.31 7.05 2.74
CA ALA A 115 -17.45 8.18 3.04
C ALA A 115 -17.02 8.96 1.79
N GLN A 116 -16.82 10.27 1.96
CA GLN A 116 -16.12 11.12 1.00
C GLN A 116 -14.62 11.14 1.36
N LEU A 117 -13.77 10.81 0.38
CA LEU A 117 -12.33 10.70 0.58
C LEU A 117 -11.59 11.99 0.21
N ARG A 118 -10.95 12.62 1.19
CA ARG A 118 -9.91 13.63 0.97
C ARG A 118 -8.59 12.92 0.62
N LYS A 119 -8.19 12.96 -0.63
CA LYS A 119 -6.93 12.36 -1.13
C LYS A 119 -5.77 13.30 -0.82
N ALA A 120 -4.80 12.84 -0.03
CA ALA A 120 -3.61 13.61 0.35
C ALA A 120 -2.31 12.75 0.40
N PRO A 121 -2.20 11.61 -0.32
CA PRO A 121 -0.93 10.90 -0.39
C PRO A 121 0.07 11.67 -1.28
N HIS A 122 1.36 11.42 -1.05
CA HIS A 122 2.44 11.97 -1.85
C HIS A 122 3.56 10.94 -2.03
N SER A 123 3.94 10.70 -3.30
CA SER A 123 4.98 9.71 -3.64
C SER A 123 6.32 10.06 -2.99
N GLY A 124 7.03 9.03 -2.50
CA GLY A 124 8.36 9.17 -1.91
C GLY A 124 8.36 9.56 -0.44
N THR A 125 7.21 9.82 0.17
CA THR A 125 7.10 10.21 1.59
C THR A 125 7.15 9.02 2.54
N THR A 126 7.34 9.34 3.82
CA THR A 126 7.22 8.42 4.95
C THR A 126 6.44 9.09 6.10
N LEU A 127 6.27 8.42 7.22
CA LEU A 127 5.46 8.91 8.34
C LEU A 127 5.90 10.30 8.83
N CYS A 128 7.21 10.53 8.99
CA CYS A 128 7.71 11.81 9.50
C CYS A 128 7.47 13.00 8.56
N ASP A 129 7.27 12.77 7.26
CA ASP A 129 6.92 13.85 6.33
C ASP A 129 5.56 14.49 6.65
N TYR A 130 4.66 13.76 7.30
CA TYR A 130 3.35 14.23 7.68
C TYR A 130 3.27 14.80 9.10
N LEU A 131 4.37 14.80 9.86
CA LEU A 131 4.45 15.38 11.19
C LEU A 131 4.61 16.91 11.13
N GLU A 132 3.89 17.63 11.99
CA GLU A 132 4.15 19.05 12.25
C GLU A 132 5.40 19.20 13.12
N GLY A 133 6.17 20.27 12.91
CA GLY A 133 7.37 20.59 13.70
C GLY A 133 8.63 19.81 13.31
N GLU A 134 8.56 18.80 12.44
CA GLU A 134 9.73 18.22 11.81
C GLU A 134 10.25 19.18 10.73
N GLN A 135 11.57 19.44 10.77
CA GLN A 135 12.21 20.35 9.83
C GLN A 135 11.98 19.89 8.39
N GLU A 136 11.53 20.82 7.59
CA GLU A 136 11.50 20.81 6.13
C GLU A 136 11.20 19.46 5.48
N SER A 137 9.95 19.02 5.58
CA SER A 137 9.46 18.10 4.57
C SER A 137 9.47 18.86 3.24
N LEU A 138 10.37 18.50 2.36
CA LEU A 138 10.44 19.05 1.01
C LEU A 138 9.21 18.71 0.17
N PHE A 139 8.40 17.74 0.63
CA PHE A 139 7.32 17.14 -0.14
C PHE A 139 5.92 17.54 0.34
N ILE A 140 5.75 17.77 1.66
CA ILE A 140 4.44 18.01 2.24
C ILE A 140 4.38 19.41 2.84
N PRO A 141 3.65 20.35 2.22
CA PRO A 141 3.42 21.67 2.79
C PRO A 141 2.65 21.59 4.10
N ASP A 142 2.80 22.60 4.96
CA ASP A 142 2.28 22.59 6.33
C ASP A 142 0.76 22.42 6.40
N ASP A 143 0.03 22.97 5.45
CA ASP A 143 -1.42 22.83 5.32
C ASP A 143 -1.90 21.43 4.92
N ARG A 144 -0.96 20.58 4.50
CA ARG A 144 -1.18 19.16 4.12
C ARG A 144 -0.58 18.16 5.10
N LYS A 145 -0.02 18.63 6.22
CA LYS A 145 0.38 17.76 7.32
C LYS A 145 -0.84 17.08 7.94
N ALA A 146 -0.63 15.90 8.53
CA ALA A 146 -1.74 15.11 9.07
C ALA A 146 -2.62 15.88 10.05
N ALA A 147 -2.02 16.58 11.00
CA ALA A 147 -2.74 17.36 12.00
C ALA A 147 -3.47 18.56 11.36
N ALA A 148 -2.87 19.24 10.39
CA ALA A 148 -3.51 20.33 9.65
C ALA A 148 -4.75 19.83 8.89
N LEU A 149 -4.66 18.68 8.24
CA LEU A 149 -5.80 18.07 7.54
C LEU A 149 -6.90 17.64 8.51
N VAL A 150 -6.56 17.13 9.69
CA VAL A 150 -7.57 16.81 10.72
C VAL A 150 -8.32 18.05 11.15
N ARG A 151 -7.63 19.17 11.38
CA ARG A 151 -8.27 20.43 11.76
C ARG A 151 -9.18 21.00 10.66
N SER A 152 -8.73 20.95 9.40
CA SER A 152 -9.46 21.54 8.27
C SER A 152 -10.60 20.66 7.77
N GLU A 153 -10.34 19.36 7.58
CA GLU A 153 -11.30 18.42 6.98
C GLU A 153 -12.27 17.84 8.02
N ARG A 154 -11.90 17.84 9.32
CA ARG A 154 -12.69 17.29 10.43
C ARG A 154 -13.14 15.85 10.14
N PRO A 155 -12.22 14.90 9.82
CA PRO A 155 -12.56 13.57 9.38
C PRO A 155 -13.06 12.67 10.51
N GLU A 156 -13.84 11.66 10.17
CA GLU A 156 -14.22 10.57 11.05
C GLU A 156 -13.23 9.40 10.97
N VAL A 157 -12.55 9.27 9.82
CA VAL A 157 -11.55 8.23 9.55
C VAL A 157 -10.30 8.85 8.91
N VAL A 158 -9.13 8.39 9.34
CA VAL A 158 -7.86 8.67 8.65
C VAL A 158 -7.23 7.34 8.26
N VAL A 159 -7.02 7.15 6.96
CA VAL A 159 -6.36 5.96 6.40
C VAL A 159 -4.89 6.27 6.18
N LEU A 160 -4.01 5.42 6.71
CA LEU A 160 -2.56 5.57 6.69
C LEU A 160 -1.93 4.41 5.92
N GLN A 161 -1.37 4.70 4.74
CA GLN A 161 -0.73 3.70 3.88
C GLN A 161 0.70 4.12 3.54
N PHE A 162 1.67 3.58 4.25
CA PHE A 162 3.10 3.84 4.04
C PHE A 162 3.86 2.52 3.94
N TRP A 163 4.66 2.39 2.90
CA TRP A 163 5.48 1.20 2.65
C TRP A 163 6.74 1.11 3.51
N GLY A 164 7.14 2.23 4.11
CA GLY A 164 8.34 2.31 4.94
C GLY A 164 9.54 2.89 4.18
N ASN A 165 9.33 3.94 3.43
CA ASN A 165 10.41 4.66 2.75
C ASN A 165 11.44 5.21 3.74
N SER A 166 12.72 5.03 3.40
CA SER A 166 13.86 5.61 4.12
C SER A 166 15.04 5.77 3.17
N TRP A 167 14.92 6.71 2.27
CA TRP A 167 15.94 6.98 1.25
C TRP A 167 16.77 8.21 1.64
N GLY A 168 17.94 8.37 1.04
CA GLY A 168 18.78 9.54 1.26
C GLY A 168 18.10 10.88 0.90
N TYR A 169 17.01 10.83 0.14
CA TYR A 169 16.17 12.00 -0.17
C TYR A 169 15.01 12.22 0.81
N THR A 170 14.96 11.50 1.92
CA THR A 170 13.91 11.64 2.97
C THR A 170 14.48 12.42 4.16
N PRO A 171 14.51 13.78 4.13
CA PRO A 171 15.23 14.60 5.12
C PRO A 171 14.78 14.38 6.55
N CYS A 172 13.48 14.16 6.77
CA CYS A 172 12.93 13.94 8.11
C CYS A 172 13.47 12.66 8.78
N MET A 173 14.00 11.70 8.02
CA MET A 173 14.67 10.52 8.55
C MET A 173 16.10 10.82 9.04
N LYS A 174 16.62 12.05 8.84
CA LYS A 174 17.94 12.51 9.36
C LYS A 174 19.11 11.56 9.00
N GLY A 175 19.12 11.07 7.77
CA GLY A 175 20.14 10.16 7.26
C GLY A 175 20.00 8.70 7.72
N ILE A 176 18.92 8.35 8.41
CA ILE A 176 18.64 6.96 8.77
C ILE A 176 18.11 6.24 7.52
N VAL A 177 18.82 5.20 7.10
CA VAL A 177 18.48 4.34 5.96
C VAL A 177 18.39 2.91 6.45
N HIS A 178 17.32 2.19 6.09
CA HIS A 178 17.08 0.83 6.53
C HIS A 178 18.26 -0.11 6.32
N ASP A 179 18.85 -0.10 5.11
CA ASP A 179 19.91 -1.06 4.75
C ASP A 179 21.24 -0.79 5.48
N ALA A 180 21.44 0.44 5.97
CA ALA A 180 22.65 0.82 6.71
C ALA A 180 22.51 0.56 8.21
N ASP A 181 21.32 0.76 8.79
CA ASP A 181 21.06 0.63 10.22
C ASP A 181 19.58 0.22 10.45
N PRO A 182 19.24 -1.07 10.28
CA PRO A 182 17.88 -1.55 10.39
C PRO A 182 17.24 -1.29 11.76
N ASP A 183 17.98 -1.48 12.85
CA ASP A 183 17.41 -1.33 14.18
C ASP A 183 17.06 0.13 14.46
N ARG A 184 17.94 1.05 14.16
CA ARG A 184 17.68 2.49 14.29
C ARG A 184 16.56 2.95 13.37
N TYR A 185 16.43 2.36 12.18
CA TYR A 185 15.32 2.62 11.28
C TYR A 185 13.98 2.21 11.90
N TYR A 186 13.86 1.00 12.46
CA TYR A 186 12.61 0.54 13.06
C TYR A 186 12.25 1.31 14.33
N ASP A 187 13.23 1.65 15.16
CA ASP A 187 13.01 2.50 16.34
C ASP A 187 12.48 3.88 15.96
N ARG A 188 13.08 4.50 14.95
CA ARG A 188 12.62 5.77 14.41
C ARG A 188 11.22 5.65 13.82
N TYR A 189 10.98 4.62 13.03
CA TYR A 189 9.69 4.38 12.37
C TYR A 189 8.55 4.16 13.37
N ALA A 190 8.83 3.43 14.44
CA ALA A 190 7.88 3.23 15.54
C ALA A 190 7.63 4.52 16.33
N ALA A 191 8.65 5.35 16.53
CA ALA A 191 8.51 6.66 17.16
C ALA A 191 7.65 7.61 16.30
N ASP A 192 7.88 7.63 14.99
CA ASP A 192 7.09 8.45 14.05
C ASP A 192 5.62 8.00 14.00
N ALA A 193 5.34 6.69 14.06
CA ALA A 193 3.98 6.18 14.11
C ALA A 193 3.23 6.64 15.38
N ARG A 194 3.91 6.64 16.53
CA ARG A 194 3.36 7.18 17.78
C ARG A 194 3.10 8.68 17.67
N ALA A 195 4.11 9.43 17.24
CA ALA A 195 4.02 10.89 17.10
C ALA A 195 2.88 11.31 16.15
N LEU A 196 2.71 10.60 15.03
CA LEU A 196 1.63 10.85 14.08
C LEU A 196 0.26 10.62 14.73
N THR A 197 0.10 9.52 15.47
CA THR A 197 -1.14 9.23 16.21
C THR A 197 -1.44 10.31 17.26
N GLU A 198 -0.44 10.76 18.01
CA GLU A 198 -0.56 11.78 19.03
C GLU A 198 -0.93 13.14 18.42
N GLN A 199 -0.27 13.55 17.35
CA GLN A 199 -0.58 14.80 16.65
C GLN A 199 -1.99 14.82 16.06
N ILE A 200 -2.44 13.72 15.44
CA ILE A 200 -3.82 13.57 14.95
C ILE A 200 -4.81 13.68 16.11
N THR A 201 -4.53 13.00 17.20
CA THR A 201 -5.40 13.04 18.41
C THR A 201 -5.51 14.45 18.97
N LYS A 202 -4.37 15.13 19.14
CA LYS A 202 -4.34 16.51 19.62
C LYS A 202 -5.05 17.46 18.67
N ALA A 203 -4.83 17.32 17.37
CA ALA A 203 -5.48 18.16 16.35
C ALA A 203 -7.02 18.02 16.38
N ALA A 204 -7.54 16.82 16.64
CA ALA A 204 -8.96 16.60 16.82
C ALA A 204 -9.49 17.28 18.09
N GLN A 205 -8.76 17.19 19.21
CA GLN A 205 -9.09 17.88 20.45
C GLN A 205 -9.11 19.40 20.26
N ASP A 206 -8.07 19.96 19.64
CA ASP A 206 -7.94 21.40 19.36
C ASP A 206 -9.07 21.90 18.45
N ALA A 207 -9.52 21.06 17.51
CA ALA A 207 -10.64 21.35 16.60
C ALA A 207 -12.02 21.11 17.22
N GLY A 208 -12.11 20.61 18.46
CA GLY A 208 -13.38 20.29 19.11
C GLY A 208 -14.20 19.23 18.38
N ILE A 209 -13.53 18.18 17.85
CA ILE A 209 -14.16 17.05 17.18
C ILE A 209 -13.81 15.73 17.87
N PRO A 210 -14.64 14.69 17.74
CA PRO A 210 -14.23 13.36 18.14
C PRO A 210 -12.91 12.96 17.46
N ARG A 211 -12.07 12.22 18.17
CA ARG A 211 -10.84 11.66 17.58
C ARG A 211 -11.18 10.77 16.39
N PRO A 212 -10.63 11.01 15.20
CA PRO A 212 -10.87 10.14 14.06
C PRO A 212 -10.32 8.73 14.33
N LYS A 213 -11.00 7.73 13.79
CA LYS A 213 -10.47 6.37 13.79
C LYS A 213 -9.35 6.26 12.76
N LEU A 214 -8.17 5.80 13.18
CA LEU A 214 -7.08 5.53 12.27
C LEU A 214 -7.20 4.12 11.70
N VAL A 215 -6.95 3.97 10.40
CA VAL A 215 -6.86 2.69 9.71
C VAL A 215 -5.44 2.54 9.19
N TRP A 216 -4.64 1.74 9.87
CA TRP A 216 -3.28 1.40 9.47
C TRP A 216 -3.33 0.31 8.40
N VAL A 217 -2.90 0.64 7.19
CA VAL A 217 -2.90 -0.30 6.07
C VAL A 217 -1.66 -1.18 6.13
N LEU A 218 -1.84 -2.47 6.33
CA LEU A 218 -0.74 -3.43 6.32
C LEU A 218 -0.25 -3.61 4.90
N GLN A 219 1.07 -3.45 4.74
CA GLN A 219 1.71 -3.42 3.44
C GLN A 219 1.75 -4.79 2.79
N GLY A 220 1.76 -4.79 1.45
CA GLY A 220 1.90 -5.98 0.64
C GLY A 220 3.30 -6.60 0.70
N PRO A 221 3.48 -7.74 0.04
CA PRO A 221 4.78 -8.38 -0.03
C PRO A 221 5.79 -7.50 -0.78
N ASP A 222 6.99 -7.44 -0.24
CA ASP A 222 8.12 -6.74 -0.85
C ASP A 222 9.02 -7.75 -1.57
N ALA A 223 9.31 -7.49 -2.85
CA ALA A 223 10.19 -8.34 -3.66
C ALA A 223 11.66 -8.21 -3.25
N VAL A 224 12.05 -7.07 -2.67
CA VAL A 224 13.46 -6.72 -2.39
C VAL A 224 13.81 -6.90 -0.92
N ALA A 225 12.94 -6.44 -0.01
CA ALA A 225 13.18 -6.44 1.42
C ALA A 225 11.97 -6.99 2.22
N PRO A 226 11.62 -8.29 2.06
CA PRO A 226 10.41 -8.86 2.65
C PRO A 226 10.38 -8.76 4.17
N ASP A 227 11.52 -8.84 4.85
CA ASP A 227 11.59 -8.72 6.30
C ASP A 227 11.33 -7.31 6.80
N ARG A 228 11.73 -6.29 6.04
CA ARG A 228 11.39 -4.90 6.35
C ARG A 228 9.89 -4.71 6.40
N VAL A 229 9.17 -5.16 5.39
CA VAL A 229 7.71 -5.01 5.32
C VAL A 229 7.02 -5.76 6.46
N ARG A 230 7.48 -6.95 6.83
CA ARG A 230 6.93 -7.68 7.98
C ARG A 230 7.07 -6.88 9.27
N ARG A 231 8.27 -6.32 9.54
CA ARG A 231 8.51 -5.52 10.75
C ARG A 231 7.77 -4.19 10.74
N VAL A 232 7.64 -3.52 9.59
CA VAL A 232 6.80 -2.33 9.45
C VAL A 232 5.34 -2.65 9.76
N ASN A 233 4.82 -3.76 9.25
CA ASN A 233 3.47 -4.22 9.57
C ASN A 233 3.28 -4.55 11.06
N ASP A 234 4.31 -5.07 11.72
CA ASP A 234 4.26 -5.32 13.16
C ASP A 234 4.22 -4.02 13.98
N ILE A 235 4.95 -2.98 13.53
CA ILE A 235 4.85 -1.63 14.11
C ILE A 235 3.42 -1.09 13.97
N TYR A 236 2.80 -1.22 12.79
CA TYR A 236 1.42 -0.76 12.57
C TYR A 236 0.40 -1.51 13.44
N ARG A 237 0.53 -2.83 13.56
CA ARG A 237 -0.32 -3.63 14.44
C ARG A 237 -0.18 -3.22 15.91
N ALA A 238 1.07 -3.05 16.36
CA ALA A 238 1.34 -2.61 17.72
C ALA A 238 0.76 -1.23 18.00
N GLN A 239 0.95 -0.27 17.08
CA GLN A 239 0.43 1.09 17.20
C GLN A 239 -1.10 1.13 17.18
N ALA A 240 -1.73 0.42 16.24
CA ALA A 240 -3.18 0.32 16.16
C ALA A 240 -3.76 -0.27 17.44
N LYS A 241 -3.19 -1.36 17.95
CA LYS A 241 -3.61 -2.00 19.19
C LYS A 241 -3.48 -1.05 20.39
N ALA A 242 -2.35 -0.35 20.52
CA ALA A 242 -2.09 0.56 21.63
C ALA A 242 -3.06 1.76 21.67
N ALA A 243 -3.45 2.27 20.50
CA ALA A 243 -4.32 3.43 20.36
C ALA A 243 -5.82 3.07 20.20
N GLY A 244 -6.19 1.80 20.17
CA GLY A 244 -7.55 1.34 19.88
C GLY A 244 -7.98 1.63 18.44
N ASP A 245 -7.04 1.66 17.51
CA ASP A 245 -7.25 1.90 16.08
C ASP A 245 -7.42 0.58 15.32
N LEU A 246 -7.58 0.69 14.00
CA LEU A 246 -7.82 -0.45 13.12
C LEU A 246 -6.60 -0.77 12.27
N THR A 247 -6.51 -2.01 11.81
CA THR A 247 -5.62 -2.41 10.73
C THR A 247 -6.44 -2.92 9.55
N SER A 248 -6.08 -2.53 8.33
CA SER A 248 -6.59 -3.14 7.10
C SER A 248 -5.55 -4.12 6.56
N ASP A 249 -5.91 -5.40 6.42
CA ASP A 249 -5.00 -6.44 5.92
C ASP A 249 -4.98 -6.48 4.37
N ALA A 250 -4.76 -5.31 3.76
CA ALA A 250 -4.73 -5.13 2.32
C ALA A 250 -3.58 -5.93 1.68
N GLY A 251 -2.42 -5.97 2.33
CA GLY A 251 -1.26 -6.73 1.86
C GLY A 251 -1.51 -8.23 1.72
N ALA A 252 -2.40 -8.81 2.53
CA ALA A 252 -2.77 -10.22 2.38
C ALA A 252 -3.56 -10.50 1.08
N ARG A 253 -4.27 -9.50 0.54
CA ARG A 253 -5.05 -9.64 -0.70
C ARG A 253 -4.21 -9.74 -1.96
N VAL A 254 -2.98 -9.31 -1.89
CA VAL A 254 -1.98 -9.36 -2.96
C VAL A 254 -0.86 -10.34 -2.67
N SER A 255 -1.00 -11.19 -1.66
CA SER A 255 -0.08 -12.24 -1.28
C SER A 255 -0.58 -13.61 -1.73
N ARG A 256 0.33 -14.57 -1.85
CA ARG A 256 -0.03 -15.97 -2.12
C ARG A 256 -0.91 -16.51 -0.99
N PRO A 257 -2.03 -17.17 -1.30
CA PRO A 257 -2.81 -17.88 -0.29
C PRO A 257 -1.97 -18.85 0.52
N GLY A 258 -2.08 -18.80 1.85
CA GLY A 258 -1.30 -19.64 2.76
C GLY A 258 0.15 -19.21 2.99
N ALA A 259 0.65 -18.19 2.27
CA ALA A 259 2.00 -17.65 2.41
C ALA A 259 1.94 -16.11 2.46
N ARG A 260 1.37 -15.59 3.53
CA ARG A 260 1.19 -14.14 3.75
C ARG A 260 2.49 -13.38 3.56
N TYR A 261 2.39 -12.23 2.90
CA TYR A 261 3.53 -11.34 2.61
C TYR A 261 4.66 -12.01 1.80
N THR A 262 4.34 -13.06 1.04
CA THR A 262 5.25 -13.62 0.04
C THR A 262 4.93 -13.02 -1.32
N TYR A 263 5.93 -12.39 -1.93
CA TYR A 263 5.81 -11.75 -3.23
C TYR A 263 5.38 -12.73 -4.31
N VAL A 264 4.46 -12.29 -5.13
CA VAL A 264 4.02 -12.96 -6.35
C VAL A 264 3.66 -11.94 -7.41
N GLN A 265 4.08 -12.15 -8.63
CA GLN A 265 3.73 -11.27 -9.75
C GLN A 265 2.29 -11.48 -10.22
N ASN A 266 1.78 -12.69 -10.08
CA ASN A 266 0.45 -13.08 -10.53
C ASN A 266 -0.26 -13.89 -9.46
N LEU A 267 -1.58 -13.75 -9.38
CA LEU A 267 -2.45 -14.57 -8.53
C LEU A 267 -3.58 -15.21 -9.35
N PRO A 268 -4.19 -16.30 -8.88
CA PRO A 268 -5.43 -16.80 -9.46
C PRO A 268 -6.50 -15.70 -9.48
N CYS A 269 -7.24 -15.59 -10.56
CA CYS A 269 -8.33 -14.61 -10.68
C CYS A 269 -9.39 -14.84 -9.61
N ASN A 270 -9.84 -13.77 -8.97
CA ASN A 270 -11.02 -13.78 -8.13
C ASN A 270 -12.31 -13.73 -8.97
N ALA A 271 -13.48 -13.74 -8.32
CA ALA A 271 -14.78 -13.75 -9.02
C ALA A 271 -14.99 -12.47 -9.85
N TYR A 272 -14.61 -11.31 -9.31
CA TYR A 272 -14.71 -10.04 -10.02
C TYR A 272 -13.83 -10.02 -11.27
N GLU A 273 -12.56 -10.43 -11.14
CA GLU A 273 -11.61 -10.44 -12.25
C GLU A 273 -12.02 -11.42 -13.36
N ARG A 274 -12.58 -12.58 -12.99
CA ARG A 274 -13.15 -13.52 -13.99
C ARG A 274 -14.35 -12.93 -14.74
N ALA A 275 -15.16 -12.14 -14.07
CA ALA A 275 -16.26 -11.42 -14.71
C ALA A 275 -15.81 -10.25 -15.59
N ASN A 276 -14.54 -9.82 -15.45
CA ASN A 276 -13.93 -8.74 -16.21
C ASN A 276 -12.67 -9.24 -16.93
N PRO A 277 -12.77 -9.83 -18.12
CA PRO A 277 -11.67 -10.50 -18.82
C PRO A 277 -10.40 -9.66 -19.01
N THR A 278 -10.51 -8.33 -19.03
CA THR A 278 -9.37 -7.42 -19.08
C THR A 278 -8.40 -7.62 -17.91
N TYR A 279 -8.90 -8.11 -16.76
CA TYR A 279 -8.11 -8.30 -15.53
C TYR A 279 -7.69 -9.76 -15.30
N CYS A 280 -8.10 -10.68 -16.18
CA CYS A 280 -7.91 -12.11 -15.98
C CYS A 280 -7.32 -12.75 -17.25
N SER A 281 -6.00 -12.79 -17.33
CA SER A 281 -5.29 -13.37 -18.49
C SER A 281 -5.59 -14.85 -18.64
N GLY A 282 -6.05 -15.26 -19.84
CA GLY A 282 -6.41 -16.65 -20.13
C GLY A 282 -7.49 -17.23 -19.22
N GLY A 283 -8.27 -16.40 -18.53
CA GLY A 283 -9.34 -16.82 -17.61
C GLY A 283 -8.86 -17.39 -16.26
N THR A 284 -7.56 -17.38 -15.99
CA THR A 284 -6.98 -18.08 -14.84
C THR A 284 -6.18 -17.20 -13.89
N THR A 285 -5.38 -16.25 -14.41
CA THR A 285 -4.44 -15.46 -13.61
C THR A 285 -4.61 -13.97 -13.80
N ALA A 286 -4.52 -13.22 -12.70
CA ALA A 286 -4.49 -11.77 -12.66
C ALA A 286 -3.05 -11.31 -12.39
N GLN A 287 -2.53 -10.43 -13.23
CA GLN A 287 -1.24 -9.80 -13.03
C GLN A 287 -1.37 -8.70 -11.98
N LEU A 288 -0.48 -8.70 -10.97
CA LEU A 288 -0.46 -7.72 -9.89
C LEU A 288 0.55 -6.60 -10.15
N HIS A 289 1.74 -6.96 -10.63
CA HIS A 289 2.85 -6.03 -10.84
C HIS A 289 3.37 -6.11 -12.27
N ARG A 290 3.93 -5.02 -12.79
CA ARG A 290 4.71 -5.07 -14.03
C ARG A 290 6.03 -5.78 -13.81
N ALA A 291 6.63 -6.30 -14.87
CA ALA A 291 7.93 -6.97 -14.79
C ALA A 291 9.07 -5.99 -14.43
N ASP A 292 8.94 -4.73 -14.81
CA ASP A 292 9.91 -3.65 -14.59
C ASP A 292 9.66 -2.87 -13.30
N ASP A 293 8.58 -3.17 -12.58
CA ASP A 293 8.22 -2.51 -11.33
C ASP A 293 7.54 -3.50 -10.36
N PRO A 294 8.33 -4.24 -9.57
CA PRO A 294 7.79 -5.24 -8.66
C PRO A 294 7.17 -4.66 -7.39
N LEU A 295 7.28 -3.35 -7.18
CA LEU A 295 6.75 -2.67 -5.99
C LEU A 295 5.31 -2.19 -6.22
N HIS A 296 5.06 -1.48 -7.32
CA HIS A 296 3.78 -0.85 -7.59
C HIS A 296 2.80 -1.78 -8.30
N PHE A 297 1.50 -1.52 -8.08
CA PHE A 297 0.40 -2.32 -8.65
C PHE A 297 -0.17 -1.75 -9.95
N CYS A 298 0.25 -0.55 -10.35
CA CYS A 298 -0.23 0.07 -11.57
C CYS A 298 0.33 -0.63 -12.80
N LEU A 299 -0.52 -1.26 -13.59
CA LEU A 299 -0.14 -1.95 -14.81
C LEU A 299 0.00 -1.02 -16.03
N ALA A 300 -0.48 0.23 -15.94
CA ALA A 300 -0.23 1.21 -16.99
C ALA A 300 1.25 1.61 -17.02
N PRO A 301 1.81 1.90 -18.21
CA PRO A 301 3.15 2.48 -18.29
C PRO A 301 3.19 3.81 -17.52
N THR A 302 4.01 3.87 -16.49
CA THR A 302 4.16 5.11 -15.71
C THR A 302 5.23 5.99 -16.35
N LYS A 303 4.89 7.25 -16.58
CA LYS A 303 5.89 8.28 -16.88
C LYS A 303 6.46 8.78 -15.55
N LYS A 304 7.75 9.10 -15.52
CA LYS A 304 8.39 9.68 -14.33
C LYS A 304 7.59 10.91 -13.87
N GLY A 305 7.19 10.93 -12.60
CA GLY A 305 6.34 11.99 -12.03
C GLY A 305 4.87 11.93 -12.45
N ALA A 306 4.42 10.81 -13.02
CA ALA A 306 3.02 10.64 -13.36
C ALA A 306 2.14 10.59 -12.09
N PRO A 307 0.95 11.19 -12.14
CA PRO A 307 -0.05 11.14 -11.09
C PRO A 307 -0.62 9.72 -10.91
N PRO A 308 -1.72 9.59 -10.13
CA PRO A 308 -2.34 8.31 -9.80
C PRO A 308 -2.51 7.37 -10.98
N CYS A 309 -2.55 6.07 -10.71
CA CYS A 309 -2.74 5.05 -11.74
C CYS A 309 -4.03 5.30 -12.54
N THR A 310 -3.89 5.37 -13.86
CA THR A 310 -5.03 5.65 -14.76
C THR A 310 -5.88 4.41 -15.05
N VAL A 311 -5.50 3.23 -14.55
CA VAL A 311 -6.22 1.98 -14.76
C VAL A 311 -6.51 1.28 -13.43
N ARG A 312 -7.68 0.63 -13.33
CA ARG A 312 -8.05 -0.19 -12.17
C ARG A 312 -7.40 -1.56 -12.29
N SER A 313 -6.06 -1.64 -12.09
CA SER A 313 -5.35 -2.91 -12.16
C SER A 313 -5.74 -3.85 -11.01
N PRO A 314 -5.60 -5.18 -11.19
CA PRO A 314 -5.99 -6.18 -10.19
C PRO A 314 -5.36 -5.96 -8.81
N GLY A 315 -4.07 -5.61 -8.76
CA GLY A 315 -3.39 -5.31 -7.50
C GLY A 315 -4.02 -4.14 -6.76
N ILE A 316 -4.28 -3.02 -7.46
CA ILE A 316 -4.95 -1.84 -6.90
C ILE A 316 -6.35 -2.18 -6.39
N LEU A 317 -7.16 -2.88 -7.20
CA LEU A 317 -8.52 -3.25 -6.82
C LEU A 317 -8.54 -4.14 -5.58
N ARG A 318 -7.72 -5.18 -5.52
CA ARG A 318 -7.65 -6.09 -4.37
C ARG A 318 -7.23 -5.36 -3.09
N TYR A 319 -6.28 -4.45 -3.23
CA TYR A 319 -5.74 -3.67 -2.11
C TYR A 319 -6.77 -2.68 -1.57
N THR A 320 -7.35 -1.88 -2.46
CA THR A 320 -8.32 -0.83 -2.09
C THR A 320 -9.64 -1.41 -1.61
N GLN A 321 -10.11 -2.54 -2.14
CA GLN A 321 -11.28 -3.26 -1.64
C GLN A 321 -11.13 -3.67 -0.16
N ALA A 322 -9.93 -4.09 0.25
CA ALA A 322 -9.70 -4.42 1.66
C ALA A 322 -9.71 -3.18 2.55
N ILE A 323 -9.16 -2.06 2.06
CA ILE A 323 -9.19 -0.78 2.79
C ILE A 323 -10.62 -0.28 2.91
N ALA A 324 -11.36 -0.21 1.80
CA ALA A 324 -12.75 0.22 1.78
C ALA A 324 -13.62 -0.63 2.71
N ALA A 325 -13.51 -1.96 2.64
CA ALA A 325 -14.24 -2.85 3.53
C ALA A 325 -13.96 -2.56 5.02
N THR A 326 -12.70 -2.25 5.38
CA THR A 326 -12.34 -1.90 6.77
C THR A 326 -13.00 -0.59 7.20
N VAL A 327 -13.03 0.42 6.34
CA VAL A 327 -13.68 1.70 6.59
C VAL A 327 -15.20 1.53 6.71
N ASP A 328 -15.80 0.84 5.76
CA ASP A 328 -17.26 0.59 5.70
C ASP A 328 -17.73 -0.18 6.94
N ASP A 329 -17.00 -1.23 7.35
CA ASP A 329 -17.33 -2.02 8.53
C ASP A 329 -17.30 -1.16 9.80
N TYR A 330 -16.29 -0.32 9.95
CA TYR A 330 -16.20 0.61 11.08
C TYR A 330 -17.37 1.60 11.09
N LEU A 331 -17.65 2.24 9.96
CA LEU A 331 -18.71 3.25 9.89
C LEU A 331 -20.08 2.64 10.16
N ARG A 332 -20.38 1.47 9.61
CA ARG A 332 -21.64 0.73 9.93
C ARG A 332 -21.77 0.38 11.42
N GLN A 333 -20.68 -0.09 12.05
CA GLN A 333 -20.67 -0.39 13.49
C GLN A 333 -20.85 0.87 14.36
N SER A 334 -20.46 2.03 13.83
CA SER A 334 -20.61 3.33 14.49
C SER A 334 -21.99 3.97 14.25
N GLY A 335 -22.90 3.28 13.57
CA GLY A 335 -24.28 3.75 13.33
C GLY A 335 -24.43 4.71 12.16
N ARG A 336 -23.47 4.68 11.21
CA ARG A 336 -23.47 5.46 9.95
C ARG A 336 -24.04 4.69 8.80
#